data_860638b3234caa13ba984336cbd17469
#
_entry.id   860638b3234caa13ba984336cbd17469
#
_cell.length_a   1.000
_cell.length_b   1.000
_cell.length_c   1.000
_cell.angle_alpha   90.00
_cell.angle_beta   90.00
_cell.angle_gamma   90.00
#
_symmetry.space_group_name_H-M   'P 1'
#
loop_
_entity.id
_entity.type
_entity.pdbx_description
1 polymer ?
#
loop_
_entity_poly.entity_id
_entity_poly.type
_entity_poly.pdbx_seq_one_letter_code
_entity_poly.pdbx_strand_id
1 'polypeptide(L)'
;MTAYGYRAFISYSHADQRWGRWLHRRLESYRVPRKLVGKETAEGAVPARLTPIFRDRDDLPAGADLTEEVHASLRDSRFLVVICSPAAAQSKWVNQEVLQFKRLHGEGRVLAAIVDGEPFAEDKPGQGFVECFPKALRYRLNDRGDLGEERTEPIAADFRAGGDGRRYGRSKLAAGLLGLKLDDLVRREAQRRHARMSALATVSLAIAAA
;
A
#
# COMPACT_ATOMS: atom_id res chain seq x y z
N MET A 1 13.34 -8.17 17.98
CA MET A 1 12.44 -7.64 16.93
C MET A 1 13.25 -6.68 16.10
N THR A 2 13.40 -6.94 14.79
CA THR A 2 14.13 -6.04 13.88
C THR A 2 13.36 -4.72 13.79
N ALA A 3 13.98 -3.61 14.20
CA ALA A 3 13.41 -2.28 14.06
C ALA A 3 13.54 -1.88 12.57
N TYR A 4 12.45 -1.66 11.87
CA TYR A 4 12.44 -1.11 10.52
C TYR A 4 12.40 0.42 10.58
N GLY A 5 13.20 1.09 9.75
CA GLY A 5 13.18 2.56 9.63
C GLY A 5 11.91 3.05 8.95
N TYR A 6 11.36 2.26 8.01
CA TYR A 6 10.13 2.61 7.29
C TYR A 6 9.01 1.61 7.54
N ARG A 7 7.77 2.10 7.66
CA ARG A 7 6.59 1.25 7.71
C ARG A 7 6.37 0.54 6.38
N ALA A 8 6.56 1.23 5.27
CA ALA A 8 6.46 0.65 3.94
C ALA A 8 7.33 1.40 2.94
N PHE A 9 7.70 0.70 1.87
CA PHE A 9 8.26 1.22 0.63
C PHE A 9 7.14 1.25 -0.42
N ILE A 10 6.98 2.35 -1.17
CA ILE A 10 6.03 2.43 -2.29
C ILE A 10 6.80 2.28 -3.60
N SER A 11 6.59 1.15 -4.28
CA SER A 11 7.12 0.85 -5.61
C SER A 11 6.11 1.23 -6.69
N TYR A 12 6.55 1.91 -7.74
CA TYR A 12 5.68 2.33 -8.84
C TYR A 12 6.47 2.58 -10.13
N SER A 13 5.81 2.45 -11.28
CA SER A 13 6.37 2.88 -12.57
C SER A 13 6.44 4.40 -12.65
N HIS A 14 7.44 4.95 -13.33
CA HIS A 14 7.55 6.40 -13.55
C HIS A 14 6.27 7.03 -14.16
N ALA A 15 5.57 6.29 -15.00
CA ALA A 15 4.28 6.72 -15.54
C ALA A 15 3.21 6.92 -14.45
N ASP A 16 3.32 6.24 -13.32
CA ASP A 16 2.38 6.27 -12.20
C ASP A 16 2.77 7.25 -11.09
N GLN A 17 3.74 8.15 -11.33
CA GLN A 17 4.27 9.07 -10.33
C GLN A 17 3.17 9.89 -9.60
N ARG A 18 2.08 10.25 -10.31
CA ARG A 18 0.95 10.96 -9.70
C ARG A 18 0.26 10.12 -8.63
N TRP A 19 0.09 8.82 -8.88
CA TRP A 19 -0.45 7.87 -7.92
C TRP A 19 0.51 7.63 -6.75
N GLY A 20 1.81 7.47 -7.03
CA GLY A 20 2.86 7.35 -6.01
C GLY A 20 2.83 8.52 -5.02
N ARG A 21 2.85 9.78 -5.52
CA ARG A 21 2.74 10.99 -4.68
C ARG A 21 1.44 11.07 -3.91
N TRP A 22 0.31 10.71 -4.54
CA TRP A 22 -0.98 10.75 -3.88
C TRP A 22 -1.06 9.73 -2.75
N LEU A 23 -0.67 8.48 -3.01
CA LEU A 23 -0.74 7.39 -2.05
C LEU A 23 0.20 7.65 -0.86
N HIS A 24 1.44 8.06 -1.13
CA HIS A 24 2.41 8.44 -0.11
C HIS A 24 1.82 9.46 0.85
N ARG A 25 1.35 10.62 0.35
CA ARG A 25 0.74 11.66 1.19
C ARG A 25 -0.47 11.15 1.97
N ARG A 26 -1.27 10.26 1.40
CA ARG A 26 -2.47 9.71 2.05
C ARG A 26 -2.14 8.70 3.16
N LEU A 27 -1.08 7.93 3.01
CA LEU A 27 -0.60 7.02 4.04
C LEU A 27 0.18 7.78 5.14
N GLU A 28 1.06 8.70 4.78
CA GLU A 28 1.80 9.55 5.72
C GLU A 28 0.86 10.36 6.62
N SER A 29 -0.19 10.94 6.07
CA SER A 29 -1.20 11.70 6.82
C SER A 29 -2.24 10.83 7.53
N TYR A 30 -2.18 9.50 7.38
CA TYR A 30 -3.17 8.61 7.95
C TYR A 30 -3.08 8.57 9.48
N ARG A 31 -4.18 8.91 10.13
CA ARG A 31 -4.31 8.87 11.59
C ARG A 31 -5.16 7.68 11.99
N VAL A 32 -4.54 6.74 12.67
CA VAL A 32 -5.24 5.57 13.21
C VAL A 32 -6.32 6.01 14.21
N PRO A 33 -7.51 5.41 14.19
CA PRO A 33 -8.52 5.67 15.22
C PRO A 33 -7.97 5.41 16.63
N ARG A 34 -8.15 6.37 17.56
CA ARG A 34 -7.56 6.32 18.91
C ARG A 34 -7.82 5.00 19.65
N LYS A 35 -9.01 4.41 19.47
CA LYS A 35 -9.40 3.13 20.12
C LYS A 35 -8.62 1.92 19.62
N LEU A 36 -7.90 2.02 18.51
CA LEU A 36 -7.06 0.97 17.95
C LEU A 36 -5.58 1.16 18.25
N VAL A 37 -5.17 2.36 18.64
CA VAL A 37 -3.78 2.67 18.99
C VAL A 37 -3.37 1.88 20.22
N GLY A 38 -2.20 1.24 20.17
CA GLY A 38 -1.67 0.38 21.22
C GLY A 38 -2.22 -1.04 21.24
N LYS A 39 -3.21 -1.40 20.37
CA LYS A 39 -3.68 -2.77 20.26
C LYS A 39 -2.55 -3.64 19.68
N GLU A 40 -2.29 -4.78 20.33
CA GLU A 40 -1.32 -5.76 19.82
C GLU A 40 -1.88 -6.51 18.60
N THR A 41 -1.05 -6.64 17.55
CA THR A 41 -1.33 -7.38 16.33
C THR A 41 -0.13 -8.24 15.95
N ALA A 42 -0.25 -9.09 14.92
CA ALA A 42 0.89 -9.81 14.36
C ALA A 42 2.02 -8.86 13.87
N GLU A 43 1.66 -7.60 13.59
CA GLU A 43 2.59 -6.55 13.18
C GLU A 43 3.05 -5.65 14.35
N GLY A 44 2.90 -6.11 15.59
CA GLY A 44 3.22 -5.40 16.83
C GLY A 44 2.14 -4.41 17.26
N ALA A 45 2.46 -3.55 18.21
CA ALA A 45 1.55 -2.54 18.71
C ALA A 45 1.15 -1.53 17.62
N VAL A 46 -0.14 -1.30 17.46
CA VAL A 46 -0.70 -0.39 16.45
C VAL A 46 -0.28 1.06 16.76
N PRO A 47 0.46 1.73 15.85
CA PRO A 47 0.92 3.09 16.05
C PRO A 47 -0.21 4.12 15.82
N ALA A 48 -0.02 5.33 16.28
CA ALA A 48 -0.96 6.43 16.03
C ALA A 48 -0.98 6.90 14.56
N ARG A 49 0.12 6.65 13.83
CA ARG A 49 0.33 7.01 12.41
C ARG A 49 1.07 5.90 11.67
N LEU A 50 1.00 5.91 10.35
CA LEU A 50 1.71 4.97 9.48
C LEU A 50 3.12 5.43 9.07
N THR A 51 3.53 6.61 9.51
CA THR A 51 4.85 7.19 9.18
C THR A 51 6.00 6.45 9.86
N PRO A 52 7.21 6.47 9.24
CA PRO A 52 7.52 7.00 7.92
C PRO A 52 7.24 5.98 6.80
N ILE A 53 6.88 6.50 5.63
CA ILE A 53 6.71 5.73 4.40
C ILE A 53 7.78 6.19 3.40
N PHE A 54 8.58 5.25 2.89
CA PHE A 54 9.55 5.55 1.85
C PHE A 54 8.88 5.53 0.47
N ARG A 55 9.26 6.48 -0.37
CA ARG A 55 8.82 6.52 -1.75
C ARG A 55 10.03 6.69 -2.66
N ASP A 56 10.15 5.81 -3.63
CA ASP A 56 11.20 5.75 -4.62
C ASP A 56 11.63 7.14 -5.17
N ARG A 57 12.90 7.32 -5.44
CA ARG A 57 13.61 8.41 -6.11
C ARG A 57 13.43 9.84 -5.57
N ASP A 58 12.20 10.23 -5.23
CA ASP A 58 11.94 11.61 -4.78
C ASP A 58 12.40 11.85 -3.32
N ASP A 59 12.65 10.78 -2.56
CA ASP A 59 13.10 10.85 -1.17
C ASP A 59 14.63 10.68 -1.05
N LEU A 60 15.34 10.47 -2.18
CA LEU A 60 16.78 10.27 -2.19
C LEU A 60 17.56 11.59 -2.35
N PRO A 61 18.67 11.77 -1.60
CA PRO A 61 19.54 12.94 -1.77
C PRO A 61 20.27 12.93 -3.11
N ALA A 62 20.52 14.10 -3.66
CA ALA A 62 21.29 14.25 -4.89
C ALA A 62 22.73 13.72 -4.69
N GLY A 63 23.19 12.86 -5.61
CA GLY A 63 24.56 12.32 -5.60
C GLY A 63 24.74 10.94 -4.98
N ALA A 64 23.67 10.33 -4.47
CA ALA A 64 23.72 8.96 -4.00
C ALA A 64 23.72 7.94 -5.16
N ASP A 65 24.31 6.76 -4.97
CA ASP A 65 24.09 5.62 -5.85
C ASP A 65 22.64 5.15 -5.69
N LEU A 66 21.83 5.47 -6.69
CA LEU A 66 20.39 5.19 -6.68
C LEU A 66 20.08 3.72 -6.36
N THR A 67 20.92 2.80 -6.85
CA THR A 67 20.72 1.36 -6.68
C THR A 67 20.96 0.93 -5.24
N GLU A 68 22.05 1.36 -4.63
CA GLU A 68 22.41 1.02 -3.25
C GLU A 68 21.39 1.57 -2.24
N GLU A 69 20.95 2.81 -2.42
CA GLU A 69 20.01 3.42 -1.50
C GLU A 69 18.59 2.84 -1.61
N VAL A 70 18.14 2.51 -2.83
CA VAL A 70 16.88 1.79 -3.03
C VAL A 70 16.94 0.42 -2.35
N HIS A 71 18.05 -0.31 -2.49
CA HIS A 71 18.26 -1.61 -1.83
C HIS A 71 18.28 -1.47 -0.30
N ALA A 72 18.94 -0.46 0.24
CA ALA A 72 18.96 -0.18 1.67
C ALA A 72 17.55 0.14 2.20
N SER A 73 16.80 0.99 1.48
CA SER A 73 15.43 1.37 1.84
C SER A 73 14.44 0.21 1.75
N LEU A 74 14.57 -0.68 0.75
CA LEU A 74 13.80 -1.93 0.66
C LEU A 74 14.07 -2.84 1.86
N ARG A 75 15.34 -2.99 2.24
CA ARG A 75 15.74 -3.80 3.40
C ARG A 75 15.22 -3.23 4.71
N ASP A 76 15.22 -1.90 4.85
CA ASP A 76 14.78 -1.17 6.04
C ASP A 76 13.27 -0.92 6.08
N SER A 77 12.52 -1.39 5.08
CA SER A 77 11.07 -1.27 5.01
C SER A 77 10.37 -2.54 5.48
N ARG A 78 9.35 -2.38 6.33
CA ARG A 78 8.57 -3.51 6.86
C ARG A 78 7.64 -4.12 5.83
N PHE A 79 7.05 -3.30 4.96
CA PHE A 79 6.13 -3.70 3.89
C PHE A 79 6.55 -3.10 2.55
N LEU A 80 6.14 -3.76 1.48
CA LEU A 80 6.17 -3.21 0.14
C LEU A 80 4.74 -2.93 -0.34
N VAL A 81 4.46 -1.73 -0.80
CA VAL A 81 3.21 -1.38 -1.47
C VAL A 81 3.51 -1.16 -2.95
N VAL A 82 2.96 -1.99 -3.82
CA VAL A 82 3.16 -1.93 -5.27
C VAL A 82 1.97 -1.25 -5.92
N ILE A 83 2.20 -0.13 -6.61
CA ILE A 83 1.19 0.48 -7.47
C ILE A 83 1.13 -0.31 -8.77
N CYS A 84 -0.02 -0.91 -9.03
CA CYS A 84 -0.26 -1.83 -10.13
C CYS A 84 -1.01 -1.13 -11.26
N SER A 85 -0.39 -1.14 -12.44
CA SER A 85 -0.88 -0.58 -13.69
C SER A 85 -0.25 -1.32 -14.87
N PRO A 86 -0.72 -1.15 -16.11
CA PRO A 86 -0.04 -1.67 -17.29
C PRO A 86 1.41 -1.25 -17.40
N ALA A 87 1.74 -0.02 -16.99
CA ALA A 87 3.10 0.48 -16.96
C ALA A 87 3.96 -0.22 -15.90
N ALA A 88 3.39 -0.47 -14.72
CA ALA A 88 4.07 -1.20 -13.65
C ALA A 88 4.32 -2.67 -14.04
N ALA A 89 3.35 -3.33 -14.71
CA ALA A 89 3.48 -4.70 -15.19
C ALA A 89 4.65 -4.89 -16.16
N GLN A 90 4.93 -3.88 -16.98
CA GLN A 90 6.04 -3.88 -17.95
C GLN A 90 7.35 -3.34 -17.38
N SER A 91 7.34 -2.74 -16.20
CA SER A 91 8.52 -2.14 -15.58
C SER A 91 9.47 -3.21 -15.04
N LYS A 92 10.65 -3.32 -15.64
CA LYS A 92 11.73 -4.19 -15.11
C LYS A 92 12.13 -3.78 -13.70
N TRP A 93 12.10 -2.48 -13.42
CA TRP A 93 12.48 -1.91 -12.13
C TRP A 93 11.51 -2.31 -11.02
N VAL A 94 10.22 -2.08 -11.22
CA VAL A 94 9.18 -2.50 -10.26
C VAL A 94 9.24 -4.02 -10.04
N ASN A 95 9.44 -4.79 -11.10
CA ASN A 95 9.55 -6.24 -11.00
C ASN A 95 10.76 -6.68 -10.15
N GLN A 96 11.92 -6.00 -10.30
CA GLN A 96 13.12 -6.27 -9.50
C GLN A 96 12.93 -5.88 -8.03
N GLU A 97 12.31 -4.74 -7.74
CA GLU A 97 12.00 -4.31 -6.37
C GLU A 97 11.09 -5.32 -5.65
N VAL A 98 10.03 -5.79 -6.32
CA VAL A 98 9.13 -6.83 -5.77
C VAL A 98 9.90 -8.12 -5.50
N LEU A 99 10.70 -8.58 -6.46
CA LEU A 99 11.49 -9.82 -6.35
C LEU A 99 12.48 -9.73 -5.17
N GLN A 100 13.21 -8.63 -5.09
CA GLN A 100 14.18 -8.40 -4.02
C GLN A 100 13.51 -8.29 -2.65
N PHE A 101 12.40 -7.57 -2.55
CA PHE A 101 11.66 -7.45 -1.30
C PHE A 101 11.14 -8.81 -0.81
N LYS A 102 10.60 -9.64 -1.71
CA LYS A 102 10.18 -11.01 -1.39
C LYS A 102 11.33 -11.86 -0.86
N ARG A 103 12.53 -11.73 -1.45
CA ARG A 103 13.75 -12.43 -0.98
C ARG A 103 14.15 -12.01 0.43
N LEU A 104 14.02 -10.73 0.76
CA LEU A 104 14.43 -10.17 2.04
C LEU A 104 13.43 -10.43 3.16
N HIS A 105 12.12 -10.35 2.86
CA HIS A 105 11.05 -10.27 3.87
C HIS A 105 9.96 -11.32 3.71
N GLY A 106 10.02 -12.12 2.64
CA GLY A 106 8.96 -13.07 2.29
C GLY A 106 7.76 -12.39 1.60
N GLU A 107 6.82 -13.21 1.15
CA GLU A 107 5.70 -12.78 0.30
C GLU A 107 4.57 -12.10 1.06
N GLY A 108 4.36 -12.46 2.32
CA GLY A 108 3.23 -11.98 3.13
C GLY A 108 3.23 -10.49 3.45
N ARG A 109 4.31 -9.77 3.09
CA ARG A 109 4.46 -8.33 3.35
C ARG A 109 4.40 -7.47 2.10
N VAL A 110 3.97 -8.03 0.97
CA VAL A 110 3.76 -7.30 -0.28
C VAL A 110 2.27 -7.01 -0.45
N LEU A 111 1.91 -5.75 -0.58
CA LEU A 111 0.55 -5.26 -0.73
C LEU A 111 0.39 -4.66 -2.13
N ALA A 112 -0.67 -5.01 -2.84
CA ALA A 112 -0.98 -4.48 -4.16
C ALA A 112 -2.00 -3.32 -4.09
N ALA A 113 -1.78 -2.28 -4.90
CA ALA A 113 -2.67 -1.13 -5.08
C ALA A 113 -2.98 -0.97 -6.57
N ILE A 114 -4.12 -1.49 -7.04
CA ILE A 114 -4.52 -1.43 -8.45
C ILE A 114 -5.05 -0.03 -8.75
N VAL A 115 -4.45 0.61 -9.74
CA VAL A 115 -4.86 1.96 -10.18
C VAL A 115 -5.37 1.96 -11.63
N ASP A 116 -4.93 0.99 -12.44
CA ASP A 116 -5.34 0.82 -13.84
C ASP A 116 -5.01 -0.60 -14.30
N GLY A 117 -5.59 -1.03 -15.46
CA GLY A 117 -5.41 -2.36 -16.02
C GLY A 117 -6.22 -3.44 -15.30
N GLU A 118 -5.89 -4.71 -15.56
CA GLU A 118 -6.62 -5.85 -14.99
C GLU A 118 -5.64 -6.90 -14.45
N PRO A 119 -5.80 -7.36 -13.19
CA PRO A 119 -4.98 -8.43 -12.66
C PRO A 119 -5.30 -9.76 -13.38
N PHE A 120 -4.25 -10.49 -13.73
CA PHE A 120 -4.35 -11.75 -14.46
C PHE A 120 -5.14 -11.63 -15.76
N ALA A 121 -4.88 -10.57 -16.53
CA ALA A 121 -5.56 -10.31 -17.81
C ALA A 121 -5.41 -11.44 -18.81
N GLU A 122 -4.32 -12.23 -18.74
CA GLU A 122 -4.08 -13.42 -19.57
C GLU A 122 -5.12 -14.52 -19.36
N ASP A 123 -5.77 -14.59 -18.18
CA ASP A 123 -6.83 -15.56 -17.88
C ASP A 123 -8.20 -15.13 -18.45
N LYS A 124 -8.27 -13.96 -19.06
CA LYS A 124 -9.50 -13.34 -19.60
C LYS A 124 -9.35 -13.00 -21.09
N PRO A 125 -9.08 -13.98 -21.95
CA PRO A 125 -8.83 -13.73 -23.37
C PRO A 125 -10.07 -13.11 -24.05
N GLY A 126 -9.83 -12.29 -25.07
CA GLY A 126 -10.89 -11.68 -25.88
C GLY A 126 -11.60 -10.46 -25.28
N GLN A 127 -11.28 -10.07 -24.04
CA GLN A 127 -11.88 -8.91 -23.39
C GLN A 127 -11.06 -7.61 -23.53
N GLY A 128 -9.91 -7.68 -24.21
CA GLY A 128 -9.04 -6.51 -24.42
C GLY A 128 -8.39 -5.95 -23.15
N PHE A 129 -8.39 -6.72 -22.07
CA PHE A 129 -7.75 -6.33 -20.81
C PHE A 129 -6.22 -6.33 -20.93
N VAL A 130 -5.59 -5.39 -20.23
CA VAL A 130 -4.14 -5.28 -20.16
C VAL A 130 -3.69 -5.59 -18.73
N GLU A 131 -2.69 -6.49 -18.60
CA GLU A 131 -2.14 -6.92 -17.32
C GLU A 131 -1.60 -5.75 -16.51
N CYS A 132 -1.92 -5.70 -15.21
CA CYS A 132 -1.43 -4.67 -14.30
C CYS A 132 -0.45 -5.17 -13.23
N PHE A 133 -0.37 -6.49 -12.99
CA PHE A 133 0.57 -7.03 -12.01
C PHE A 133 1.93 -7.31 -12.61
N PRO A 134 3.03 -6.78 -12.03
CA PRO A 134 4.38 -7.23 -12.37
C PRO A 134 4.51 -8.75 -12.21
N LYS A 135 5.33 -9.39 -13.04
CA LYS A 135 5.51 -10.84 -13.01
C LYS A 135 5.89 -11.36 -11.61
N ALA A 136 6.77 -10.65 -10.91
CA ALA A 136 7.18 -10.99 -9.55
C ALA A 136 6.02 -10.93 -8.53
N LEU A 137 4.94 -10.21 -8.81
CA LEU A 137 3.76 -10.17 -7.96
C LEU A 137 2.79 -11.35 -8.24
N ARG A 138 2.83 -11.92 -9.44
CA ARG A 138 1.94 -13.02 -9.89
C ARG A 138 2.42 -14.40 -9.50
N TYR A 139 3.71 -14.58 -9.19
CA TYR A 139 4.31 -15.88 -8.92
C TYR A 139 5.06 -15.89 -7.58
N ARG A 140 5.09 -17.05 -6.93
CA ARG A 140 5.88 -17.29 -5.72
C ARG A 140 7.36 -17.46 -6.02
N LEU A 141 8.20 -17.25 -5.01
CA LEU A 141 9.59 -17.65 -5.07
C LEU A 141 9.72 -19.16 -4.88
N ASN A 142 10.64 -19.77 -5.62
CA ASN A 142 11.09 -21.13 -5.37
C ASN A 142 12.12 -21.19 -4.22
N ASP A 143 12.57 -22.36 -3.83
CA ASP A 143 13.54 -22.58 -2.74
C ASP A 143 14.91 -21.90 -2.98
N ARG A 144 15.22 -21.54 -4.23
CA ARG A 144 16.45 -20.81 -4.60
C ARG A 144 16.28 -19.30 -4.52
N GLY A 145 15.09 -18.82 -4.20
CA GLY A 145 14.76 -17.41 -4.19
C GLY A 145 14.53 -16.82 -5.60
N ASP A 146 14.38 -17.65 -6.62
CA ASP A 146 14.01 -17.23 -7.97
C ASP A 146 12.50 -17.31 -8.16
N LEU A 147 12.01 -16.63 -9.20
CA LEU A 147 10.59 -16.67 -9.52
C LEU A 147 10.18 -18.07 -9.96
N GLY A 148 9.30 -18.69 -9.21
CA GLY A 148 8.77 -20.03 -9.49
C GLY A 148 7.61 -20.00 -10.49
N GLU A 149 6.93 -21.15 -10.61
CA GLU A 149 5.76 -21.32 -11.48
C GLU A 149 4.43 -21.27 -10.70
N GLU A 150 4.50 -21.38 -9.36
CA GLU A 150 3.31 -21.31 -8.50
C GLU A 150 2.76 -19.90 -8.47
N ARG A 151 1.49 -19.75 -8.86
CA ARG A 151 0.78 -18.46 -8.84
C ARG A 151 0.44 -18.02 -7.43
N THR A 152 0.46 -16.70 -7.22
CA THR A 152 -0.09 -16.06 -6.02
C THR A 152 -1.35 -15.28 -6.39
N GLU A 153 -2.25 -15.12 -5.43
CA GLU A 153 -3.40 -14.22 -5.54
C GLU A 153 -3.27 -13.12 -4.49
N PRO A 154 -2.51 -12.05 -4.77
CA PRO A 154 -2.31 -10.98 -3.81
C PRO A 154 -3.63 -10.26 -3.52
N ILE A 155 -3.94 -10.07 -2.23
CA ILE A 155 -5.08 -9.26 -1.82
C ILE A 155 -4.76 -7.81 -2.16
N ALA A 156 -5.45 -7.26 -3.17
CA ALA A 156 -5.22 -5.92 -3.65
C ALA A 156 -6.25 -4.92 -3.13
N ALA A 157 -5.81 -3.68 -2.91
CA ALA A 157 -6.70 -2.53 -2.81
C ALA A 157 -6.94 -1.99 -4.23
N ASP A 158 -8.20 -1.95 -4.67
CA ASP A 158 -8.59 -1.54 -6.02
C ASP A 158 -9.06 -0.08 -6.04
N PHE A 159 -8.20 0.80 -6.52
CA PHE A 159 -8.48 2.24 -6.59
C PHE A 159 -9.22 2.68 -7.86
N ARG A 160 -9.51 1.75 -8.77
CA ARG A 160 -10.25 2.02 -10.01
C ARG A 160 -11.70 2.44 -9.71
N ALA A 161 -12.37 3.07 -10.68
CA ALA A 161 -13.73 3.59 -10.53
C ALA A 161 -14.79 2.51 -10.18
N GLY A 162 -14.59 1.27 -10.67
CA GLY A 162 -15.46 0.13 -10.38
C GLY A 162 -15.06 -0.74 -9.20
N GLY A 163 -13.92 -0.42 -8.53
CA GLY A 163 -13.36 -1.19 -7.41
C GLY A 163 -13.67 -0.61 -6.04
N ASP A 164 -12.72 -0.74 -5.12
CA ASP A 164 -12.82 -0.22 -3.75
C ASP A 164 -12.92 1.32 -3.68
N GLY A 165 -12.41 2.01 -4.71
CA GLY A 165 -12.28 3.46 -4.74
C GLY A 165 -11.23 4.00 -3.75
N ARG A 166 -10.99 5.31 -3.82
CA ARG A 166 -9.86 5.95 -3.10
C ARG A 166 -9.93 5.84 -1.58
N ARG A 167 -11.13 5.88 -1.02
CA ARG A 167 -11.29 5.89 0.43
C ARG A 167 -11.17 4.50 1.02
N TYR A 168 -11.93 3.55 0.49
CA TYR A 168 -11.96 2.19 1.00
C TYR A 168 -10.65 1.46 0.68
N GLY A 169 -10.10 1.62 -0.53
CA GLY A 169 -8.79 1.09 -0.90
C GLY A 169 -7.67 1.58 0.03
N ARG A 170 -7.67 2.87 0.43
CA ARG A 170 -6.73 3.37 1.44
C ARG A 170 -6.92 2.68 2.79
N SER A 171 -8.17 2.49 3.27
CA SER A 171 -8.43 1.81 4.53
C SER A 171 -7.99 0.34 4.47
N LYS A 172 -8.15 -0.31 3.30
CA LYS A 172 -7.69 -1.69 3.05
C LYS A 172 -6.17 -1.82 3.14
N LEU A 173 -5.42 -0.90 2.51
CA LEU A 173 -3.95 -0.83 2.67
C LEU A 173 -3.55 -0.55 4.12
N ALA A 174 -4.19 0.42 4.76
CA ALA A 174 -3.90 0.75 6.16
C ALA A 174 -4.14 -0.44 7.10
N ALA A 175 -5.22 -1.21 6.88
CA ALA A 175 -5.50 -2.44 7.63
C ALA A 175 -4.38 -3.47 7.46
N GLY A 176 -3.92 -3.71 6.22
CA GLY A 176 -2.78 -4.59 5.94
C GLY A 176 -1.50 -4.13 6.62
N LEU A 177 -1.14 -2.85 6.49
CA LEU A 177 0.05 -2.28 7.12
C LEU A 177 0.04 -2.33 8.65
N LEU A 178 -1.14 -2.40 9.27
CA LEU A 178 -1.33 -2.42 10.72
C LEU A 178 -1.58 -3.82 11.29
N GLY A 179 -1.79 -4.84 10.45
CA GLY A 179 -2.21 -6.17 10.87
C GLY A 179 -3.61 -6.17 11.51
N LEU A 180 -4.49 -5.25 11.09
CA LEU A 180 -5.85 -5.11 11.60
C LEU A 180 -6.87 -5.73 10.64
N LYS A 181 -8.00 -6.20 11.18
CA LYS A 181 -9.16 -6.54 10.35
C LYS A 181 -9.74 -5.26 9.72
N LEU A 182 -10.02 -5.31 8.43
CA LEU A 182 -10.55 -4.16 7.68
C LEU A 182 -11.87 -3.64 8.28
N ASP A 183 -12.76 -4.53 8.70
CA ASP A 183 -14.06 -4.18 9.30
C ASP A 183 -13.90 -3.36 10.58
N ASP A 184 -12.93 -3.73 11.42
CA ASP A 184 -12.64 -2.96 12.66
C ASP A 184 -12.21 -1.54 12.33
N LEU A 185 -11.36 -1.37 11.31
CA LEU A 185 -10.86 -0.08 10.89
C LEU A 185 -11.96 0.78 10.25
N VAL A 186 -12.71 0.23 9.30
CA VAL A 186 -13.79 0.93 8.58
C VAL A 186 -14.92 1.34 9.53
N ARG A 187 -15.34 0.44 10.43
CA ARG A 187 -16.36 0.74 11.44
C ARG A 187 -15.94 1.89 12.33
N ARG A 188 -14.68 1.90 12.81
CA ARG A 188 -14.15 2.98 13.65
C ARG A 188 -13.99 4.29 12.90
N GLU A 189 -13.59 4.26 11.64
CA GLU A 189 -13.56 5.46 10.79
C GLU A 189 -14.96 6.06 10.57
N ALA A 190 -15.96 5.20 10.35
CA ALA A 190 -17.35 5.64 10.21
C ALA A 190 -17.87 6.29 11.50
N GLN A 191 -17.67 5.66 12.66
CA GLN A 191 -18.03 6.21 13.98
C GLN A 191 -17.37 7.58 14.22
N ARG A 192 -16.08 7.72 13.91
CA ARG A 192 -15.35 8.99 14.06
C ARG A 192 -15.91 10.09 13.14
N ARG A 193 -16.32 9.74 11.94
CA ARG A 193 -16.95 10.69 11.02
C ARG A 193 -18.30 11.16 11.53
N HIS A 194 -19.16 10.23 11.96
CA HIS A 194 -20.46 10.57 12.53
C HIS A 194 -20.32 11.51 13.74
N ALA A 195 -19.43 11.19 14.68
CA ALA A 195 -19.16 12.04 15.85
C ALA A 195 -18.71 13.46 15.47
N ARG A 196 -17.86 13.60 14.43
CA ARG A 196 -17.43 14.93 13.94
C ARG A 196 -18.57 15.69 13.28
N MET A 197 -19.39 15.03 12.47
CA MET A 197 -20.53 15.66 11.82
C MET A 197 -21.56 16.13 12.85
N SER A 198 -21.85 15.31 13.86
CA SER A 198 -22.77 15.69 14.95
C SER A 198 -22.23 16.89 15.73
N ALA A 199 -20.93 16.91 16.07
CA ALA A 199 -20.32 18.03 16.77
C ALA A 199 -20.39 19.34 15.95
N LEU A 200 -20.13 19.28 14.65
CA LEU A 200 -20.25 20.45 13.76
C LEU A 200 -21.71 20.94 13.66
N ALA A 201 -22.67 20.03 13.55
CA ALA A 201 -24.11 20.37 13.52
C ALA A 201 -24.52 21.07 14.82
N THR A 202 -24.08 20.59 15.98
CA THR A 202 -24.38 21.20 17.28
C THR A 202 -23.80 22.62 17.40
N VAL A 203 -22.56 22.82 16.97
CA VAL A 203 -21.91 24.14 16.97
C VAL A 203 -22.65 25.10 16.01
N SER A 204 -23.03 24.65 14.81
CA SER A 204 -23.77 25.49 13.86
C SER A 204 -25.14 25.89 14.39
N LEU A 205 -25.84 24.97 15.09
CA LEU A 205 -27.13 25.29 15.73
C LEU A 205 -26.98 26.32 16.86
N ALA A 206 -25.92 26.19 17.68
CA ALA A 206 -25.65 27.11 18.75
C ALA A 206 -25.33 28.53 18.26
N ILE A 207 -24.59 28.66 17.14
CA ILE A 207 -24.29 29.94 16.48
C ILE A 207 -25.55 30.55 15.86
N ALA A 208 -26.46 29.75 15.30
CA ALA A 208 -27.70 30.25 14.72
C ALA A 208 -28.75 30.68 15.75
N ALA A 209 -28.61 30.25 17.01
CA ALA A 209 -29.53 30.58 18.11
C ALA A 209 -29.03 31.75 19.00
N ALA A 210 -27.82 32.25 18.75
CA ALA A 210 -27.21 33.38 19.44
C ALA A 210 -27.34 34.68 18.64
#